data_9a015af7265c4bf3bf0c127251cff7d6
#
_entry.id   9a015af7265c4bf3bf0c127251cff7d6
#
_cell.length_a   1.000
_cell.length_b   1.000
_cell.length_c   1.000
_cell.angle_alpha   90.00
_cell.angle_beta   90.00
_cell.angle_gamma   90.00
#
_symmetry.space_group_name_H-M   'P 1'
#
loop_
_entity.id
_entity.type
_entity.pdbx_description
1 polymer ?
#
loop_
_entity_poly.entity_id
_entity_poly.type
_entity_poly.pdbx_seq_one_letter_code
_entity_poly.pdbx_strand_id
1 'polypeptide(L)'
;MKYDFTTIMDRHGMDAIAVDGLSEDGQGSPAKPKQGFDIIPMWVADMNFATVPTVQEAIAERVKHPAFGYFDPREEYFQEIIDWQTKRNGVEGLTAEAIGYENGVLGGVLSTLQAFASPGDAVLLHSPTYIGFTGCIGNYGYKMVHSPLKKDAEGIWRMDYEDMDAKIKEHHIHVAVFCNPHNPCGRVWERWEIEKAMEVYKANDCVVISDEIWSDLILEGYHHTPAQSVSEDARNRTVAMYAPSKTFNLAGLVGSYHIIYNSYLRDRVMAASSKSHYNAMNVL
;
A
#
# COMPACT_ATOMS: atom_id res chain seq x y z
N MET A 1 -0.58 24.14 16.06
CA MET A 1 0.17 23.22 16.97
C MET A 1 1.54 22.98 16.36
N LYS A 2 2.61 23.00 17.14
CA LYS A 2 3.95 22.71 16.61
C LYS A 2 4.23 21.22 16.88
N TYR A 3 4.45 20.46 15.82
CA TYR A 3 4.79 19.03 15.94
C TYR A 3 6.28 18.87 16.21
N ASP A 4 6.66 17.81 16.95
CA ASP A 4 8.05 17.46 17.20
C ASP A 4 8.45 16.27 16.31
N PHE A 5 9.28 16.57 15.31
CA PHE A 5 9.85 15.58 14.40
C PHE A 5 11.37 15.44 14.60
N THR A 6 11.90 15.93 15.72
CA THR A 6 13.34 15.94 16.02
C THR A 6 13.71 15.07 17.21
N THR A 7 12.80 14.90 18.16
CA THR A 7 13.04 14.02 19.31
C THR A 7 12.93 12.57 18.90
N ILE A 8 14.00 11.81 19.05
CA ILE A 8 14.02 10.37 18.83
C ILE A 8 13.51 9.69 20.11
N MET A 9 12.45 8.89 19.98
CA MET A 9 11.91 8.14 21.10
C MET A 9 12.76 6.91 21.39
N ASP A 10 12.99 6.61 22.67
CA ASP A 10 13.48 5.31 23.09
C ASP A 10 12.35 4.29 22.93
N ARG A 11 12.59 3.27 22.13
CA ARG A 11 11.60 2.24 21.79
C ARG A 11 12.02 0.85 22.29
N HIS A 12 13.10 0.75 23.08
CA HIS A 12 13.55 -0.52 23.67
C HIS A 12 12.51 -1.06 24.66
N GLY A 13 12.17 -2.34 24.51
CA GLY A 13 11.17 -2.98 25.38
C GLY A 13 9.75 -2.46 25.20
N MET A 14 9.47 -1.81 24.06
CA MET A 14 8.14 -1.30 23.71
C MET A 14 7.56 -2.04 22.51
N ASP A 15 7.92 -3.30 22.34
CA ASP A 15 7.49 -4.19 21.24
C ASP A 15 7.84 -3.66 19.83
N ALA A 16 8.82 -2.79 19.75
CA ALA A 16 9.23 -2.18 18.49
C ALA A 16 10.13 -3.13 17.70
N ILE A 17 9.58 -3.80 16.68
CA ILE A 17 10.33 -4.75 15.85
C ILE A 17 11.60 -4.13 15.25
N ALA A 18 11.59 -2.84 14.99
CA ALA A 18 12.75 -2.11 14.45
C ALA A 18 13.96 -2.13 15.38
N VAL A 19 13.74 -2.24 16.68
CA VAL A 19 14.75 -2.18 17.76
C VAL A 19 14.90 -3.52 18.45
N ASP A 20 13.79 -4.09 18.93
CA ASP A 20 13.77 -5.32 19.72
C ASP A 20 13.83 -6.59 18.87
N GLY A 21 13.54 -6.49 17.57
CA GLY A 21 13.52 -7.60 16.61
C GLY A 21 14.86 -7.90 15.93
N LEU A 22 15.98 -7.32 16.40
CA LEU A 22 17.30 -7.62 15.84
C LEU A 22 17.78 -9.02 16.24
N SER A 23 18.41 -9.74 15.31
CA SER A 23 18.93 -11.08 15.54
C SER A 23 20.40 -11.04 15.97
N GLU A 24 20.88 -12.16 16.54
CA GLU A 24 22.31 -12.30 16.86
C GLU A 24 23.18 -12.56 15.61
N ASP A 25 22.62 -13.20 14.59
CA ASP A 25 23.35 -13.71 13.41
C ASP A 25 22.92 -13.07 12.08
N GLY A 26 21.94 -12.15 12.10
CA GLY A 26 21.40 -11.51 10.90
C GLY A 26 20.43 -12.37 10.10
N GLN A 27 19.93 -13.49 10.65
CA GLN A 27 18.93 -14.31 9.96
C GLN A 27 17.52 -13.83 10.28
N GLY A 28 16.76 -13.53 9.21
CA GLY A 28 15.37 -13.06 9.30
C GLY A 28 15.21 -11.58 9.69
N SER A 29 16.22 -10.98 10.31
CA SER A 29 16.31 -9.55 10.64
C SER A 29 17.78 -9.11 10.65
N PRO A 30 18.08 -7.80 10.61
CA PRO A 30 19.46 -7.35 10.73
C PRO A 30 20.11 -7.82 12.04
N ALA A 31 21.40 -8.07 11.98
CA ALA A 31 22.19 -8.37 13.16
C ALA A 31 22.27 -7.17 14.10
N LYS A 32 22.43 -7.42 15.39
CA LYS A 32 22.72 -6.38 16.38
C LYS A 32 23.97 -5.60 15.99
N PRO A 33 24.05 -4.31 16.34
CA PRO A 33 25.26 -3.51 16.07
C PRO A 33 26.47 -4.10 16.77
N LYS A 34 27.67 -3.79 16.25
CA LYS A 34 28.91 -4.14 16.91
C LYS A 34 29.00 -3.45 18.27
N GLN A 35 29.73 -4.05 19.19
CA GLN A 35 29.94 -3.48 20.52
C GLN A 35 30.44 -2.02 20.44
N GLY A 36 29.80 -1.13 21.17
CA GLY A 36 30.14 0.29 21.21
C GLY A 36 29.42 1.16 20.19
N PHE A 37 28.48 0.58 19.42
CA PHE A 37 27.61 1.32 18.50
C PHE A 37 26.16 1.26 18.95
N ASP A 38 25.45 2.37 18.77
CA ASP A 38 24.01 2.46 19.03
C ASP A 38 23.21 1.75 17.93
N ILE A 39 21.98 1.32 18.27
CA ILE A 39 21.01 0.82 17.30
C ILE A 39 20.45 2.02 16.52
N ILE A 40 20.63 2.00 15.20
CA ILE A 40 20.01 2.98 14.29
C ILE A 40 19.05 2.18 13.39
N PRO A 41 17.75 2.16 13.70
CA PRO A 41 16.76 1.38 12.94
C PRO A 41 16.57 1.97 11.53
N MET A 42 16.84 1.17 10.49
CA MET A 42 16.70 1.58 9.08
C MET A 42 16.12 0.47 8.20
N TRP A 43 15.61 -0.62 8.78
CA TRP A 43 15.16 -1.79 8.03
C TRP A 43 13.64 -1.99 8.01
N VAL A 44 12.94 -1.39 8.96
CA VAL A 44 11.48 -1.35 9.03
C VAL A 44 11.03 0.06 8.73
N ALA A 45 9.94 0.21 7.99
CA ALA A 45 9.39 1.50 7.60
C ALA A 45 8.55 2.12 8.74
N ASP A 46 9.19 2.29 9.89
CA ASP A 46 8.70 2.97 11.08
C ASP A 46 9.39 4.32 11.25
N MET A 47 8.71 5.25 11.90
CA MET A 47 9.29 6.54 12.29
C MET A 47 9.82 6.44 13.72
N ASN A 48 10.95 7.11 13.99
CA ASN A 48 11.57 7.17 15.32
C ASN A 48 11.13 8.38 16.15
N PHE A 49 10.21 9.18 15.66
CA PHE A 49 9.57 10.29 16.38
C PHE A 49 8.07 10.00 16.56
N ALA A 50 7.44 10.73 17.49
CA ALA A 50 6.03 10.55 17.81
C ALA A 50 5.12 10.81 16.60
N THR A 51 4.01 10.04 16.53
CA THR A 51 2.90 10.40 15.64
C THR A 51 2.27 11.73 16.06
N VAL A 52 1.39 12.27 15.24
CA VAL A 52 0.71 13.53 15.55
C VAL A 52 -0.15 13.39 16.82
N PRO A 53 -0.12 14.37 17.73
CA PRO A 53 -0.82 14.28 19.03
C PRO A 53 -2.31 14.02 18.91
N THR A 54 -2.95 14.53 17.86
CA THR A 54 -4.39 14.35 17.60
C THR A 54 -4.80 12.89 17.47
N VAL A 55 -3.93 11.99 17.00
CA VAL A 55 -4.19 10.54 16.92
C VAL A 55 -4.26 9.97 18.35
N GLN A 56 -3.28 10.29 19.19
CA GLN A 56 -3.27 9.82 20.59
C GLN A 56 -4.48 10.35 21.37
N GLU A 57 -4.83 11.61 21.18
CA GLU A 57 -5.98 12.25 21.82
C GLU A 57 -7.29 11.57 21.40
N ALA A 58 -7.47 11.27 20.11
CA ALA A 58 -8.66 10.58 19.60
C ALA A 58 -8.80 9.17 20.19
N ILE A 59 -7.70 8.41 20.24
CA ILE A 59 -7.68 7.07 20.86
C ILE A 59 -8.00 7.17 22.35
N ALA A 60 -7.36 8.09 23.08
CA ALA A 60 -7.60 8.31 24.50
C ALA A 60 -9.06 8.70 24.78
N GLU A 61 -9.67 9.50 23.92
CA GLU A 61 -11.10 9.83 24.03
C GLU A 61 -11.98 8.61 23.79
N ARG A 62 -11.69 7.85 22.74
CA ARG A 62 -12.47 6.64 22.41
C ARG A 62 -12.45 5.59 23.53
N VAL A 63 -11.31 5.36 24.18
CA VAL A 63 -11.20 4.35 25.26
C VAL A 63 -11.90 4.74 26.57
N LYS A 64 -12.31 5.99 26.72
CA LYS A 64 -13.15 6.39 27.87
C LYS A 64 -14.53 5.71 27.82
N HIS A 65 -15.01 5.35 26.64
CA HIS A 65 -16.23 4.55 26.50
C HIS A 65 -15.87 3.07 26.68
N PRO A 66 -16.38 2.38 27.72
CA PRO A 66 -15.88 1.06 28.12
C PRO A 66 -16.43 -0.11 27.26
N ALA A 67 -17.20 0.17 26.20
CA ALA A 67 -17.73 -0.87 25.32
C ALA A 67 -16.98 -0.91 23.99
N PHE A 68 -16.48 -2.09 23.64
CA PHE A 68 -15.74 -2.39 22.40
C PHE A 68 -16.45 -3.49 21.60
N GLY A 69 -17.80 -3.41 21.57
CA GLY A 69 -18.64 -4.36 20.83
C GLY A 69 -18.63 -4.13 19.33
N TYR A 70 -19.53 -4.84 18.63
CA TYR A 70 -19.73 -4.64 17.19
C TYR A 70 -20.13 -3.19 16.90
N PHE A 71 -19.66 -2.64 15.79
CA PHE A 71 -19.93 -1.28 15.36
C PHE A 71 -20.03 -1.18 13.85
N ASP A 72 -20.67 -0.13 13.38
CA ASP A 72 -20.65 0.27 11.98
C ASP A 72 -19.77 1.51 11.80
N PRO A 73 -18.98 1.59 10.73
CA PRO A 73 -18.24 2.78 10.40
C PRO A 73 -19.16 3.99 10.27
N ARG A 74 -18.75 5.12 10.84
CA ARG A 74 -19.51 6.37 10.72
C ARG A 74 -19.34 6.97 9.34
N GLU A 75 -20.29 7.82 8.94
CA GLU A 75 -20.20 8.59 7.70
C GLU A 75 -18.92 9.45 7.63
N GLU A 76 -18.48 9.99 8.78
CA GLU A 76 -17.28 10.79 8.88
C GLU A 76 -16.02 10.02 8.44
N TYR A 77 -15.94 8.71 8.67
CA TYR A 77 -14.83 7.90 8.20
C TYR A 77 -14.66 7.99 6.68
N PHE A 78 -15.74 7.84 5.94
CA PHE A 78 -15.73 7.93 4.48
C PHE A 78 -15.50 9.36 4.00
N GLN A 79 -16.10 10.34 4.68
CA GLN A 79 -15.94 11.73 4.34
C GLN A 79 -14.50 12.22 4.52
N GLU A 80 -13.82 11.82 5.60
CA GLU A 80 -12.41 12.16 5.82
C GLU A 80 -11.48 11.54 4.75
N ILE A 81 -11.77 10.34 4.28
CA ILE A 81 -11.04 9.73 3.16
C ILE A 81 -11.27 10.52 1.86
N ILE A 82 -12.52 10.89 1.57
CA ILE A 82 -12.87 11.70 0.40
C ILE A 82 -12.15 13.04 0.45
N ASP A 83 -12.22 13.71 1.59
CA ASP A 83 -11.57 15.00 1.82
C ASP A 83 -10.04 14.91 1.68
N TRP A 84 -9.42 13.85 2.25
CA TRP A 84 -7.99 13.61 2.14
C TRP A 84 -7.57 13.43 0.68
N GLN A 85 -8.23 12.55 -0.05
CA GLN A 85 -7.93 12.26 -1.45
C GLN A 85 -8.15 13.51 -2.34
N THR A 86 -9.20 14.27 -2.09
CA THR A 86 -9.47 15.50 -2.83
C THR A 86 -8.40 16.56 -2.55
N LYS A 87 -8.08 16.81 -1.29
CA LYS A 87 -7.13 17.85 -0.89
C LYS A 87 -5.67 17.52 -1.22
N ARG A 88 -5.27 16.25 -1.07
CA ARG A 88 -3.88 15.82 -1.23
C ARG A 88 -3.55 15.36 -2.64
N ASN A 89 -4.45 14.62 -3.26
CA ASN A 89 -4.22 13.95 -4.54
C ASN A 89 -5.04 14.52 -5.69
N GLY A 90 -5.87 15.56 -5.43
CA GLY A 90 -6.71 16.18 -6.45
C GLY A 90 -7.77 15.25 -7.04
N VAL A 91 -8.19 14.24 -6.29
CA VAL A 91 -9.20 13.28 -6.74
C VAL A 91 -10.57 13.94 -6.78
N GLU A 92 -11.25 13.81 -7.90
CA GLU A 92 -12.60 14.34 -8.10
C GLU A 92 -13.64 13.22 -8.23
N GLY A 93 -14.85 13.47 -7.72
CA GLY A 93 -16.00 12.57 -7.87
C GLY A 93 -15.86 11.25 -7.09
N LEU A 94 -15.04 11.21 -6.03
CA LEU A 94 -14.98 10.08 -5.12
C LEU A 94 -16.23 10.07 -4.24
N THR A 95 -16.87 8.92 -4.12
CA THR A 95 -18.04 8.70 -3.26
C THR A 95 -17.76 7.60 -2.23
N ALA A 96 -18.51 7.59 -1.13
CA ALA A 96 -18.37 6.58 -0.09
C ALA A 96 -18.52 5.14 -0.62
N GLU A 97 -19.35 4.93 -1.62
CA GLU A 97 -19.57 3.63 -2.26
C GLU A 97 -18.28 3.04 -2.88
N ALA A 98 -17.38 3.90 -3.35
CA ALA A 98 -16.14 3.47 -3.98
C ALA A 98 -15.07 3.05 -2.95
N ILE A 99 -15.32 3.30 -1.66
CA ILE A 99 -14.37 3.09 -0.57
C ILE A 99 -14.73 1.82 0.19
N GLY A 100 -13.76 0.94 0.40
CA GLY A 100 -13.93 -0.24 1.25
C GLY A 100 -12.73 -0.45 2.17
N TYR A 101 -12.99 -1.01 3.36
CA TYR A 101 -11.95 -1.30 4.34
C TYR A 101 -11.17 -2.57 3.98
N GLU A 102 -9.88 -2.57 4.26
CA GLU A 102 -9.01 -3.74 4.15
C GLU A 102 -8.06 -3.86 5.36
N ASN A 103 -7.74 -5.07 5.77
CA ASN A 103 -6.78 -5.35 6.84
C ASN A 103 -5.33 -5.17 6.36
N GLY A 104 -4.90 -3.92 6.26
CA GLY A 104 -3.65 -3.53 5.65
C GLY A 104 -3.67 -3.68 4.12
N VAL A 105 -2.77 -2.99 3.44
CA VAL A 105 -2.68 -3.01 1.97
C VAL A 105 -2.45 -4.42 1.43
N LEU A 106 -1.66 -5.26 2.10
CA LEU A 106 -1.46 -6.66 1.69
C LEU A 106 -2.74 -7.49 1.81
N GLY A 107 -3.62 -7.17 2.77
CA GLY A 107 -4.96 -7.75 2.86
C GLY A 107 -5.78 -7.41 1.62
N GLY A 108 -5.77 -6.13 1.20
CA GLY A 108 -6.46 -5.68 -0.01
C GLY A 108 -5.88 -6.28 -1.30
N VAL A 109 -4.55 -6.44 -1.38
CA VAL A 109 -3.90 -7.17 -2.48
C VAL A 109 -4.47 -8.59 -2.56
N LEU A 110 -4.54 -9.29 -1.44
CA LEU A 110 -5.06 -10.65 -1.39
C LEU A 110 -6.55 -10.72 -1.73
N SER A 111 -7.37 -9.81 -1.19
CA SER A 111 -8.81 -9.74 -1.54
C SER A 111 -9.02 -9.59 -3.04
N THR A 112 -8.19 -8.75 -3.69
CA THR A 112 -8.25 -8.54 -5.14
C THR A 112 -7.78 -9.78 -5.92
N LEU A 113 -6.69 -10.41 -5.51
CA LEU A 113 -6.22 -11.64 -6.13
C LEU A 113 -7.26 -12.76 -6.04
N GLN A 114 -7.89 -12.95 -4.88
CA GLN A 114 -8.95 -13.93 -4.69
C GLN A 114 -10.20 -13.65 -5.53
N ALA A 115 -10.44 -12.39 -5.89
CA ALA A 115 -11.56 -11.99 -6.74
C ALA A 115 -11.31 -12.26 -8.24
N PHE A 116 -10.06 -12.16 -8.71
CA PHE A 116 -9.72 -12.13 -10.13
C PHE A 116 -8.66 -13.13 -10.60
N ALA A 117 -8.07 -13.91 -9.69
CA ALA A 117 -7.10 -14.94 -9.98
C ALA A 117 -7.36 -16.20 -9.16
N SER A 118 -6.81 -17.32 -9.59
CA SER A 118 -6.85 -18.60 -8.88
C SER A 118 -5.44 -19.00 -8.43
N PRO A 119 -5.28 -19.76 -7.34
CA PRO A 119 -3.98 -20.33 -6.99
C PRO A 119 -3.37 -21.06 -8.18
N GLY A 120 -2.11 -20.75 -8.50
CA GLY A 120 -1.42 -21.23 -9.69
C GLY A 120 -1.37 -20.22 -10.84
N ASP A 121 -2.25 -19.23 -10.86
CA ASP A 121 -2.19 -18.15 -11.85
C ASP A 121 -0.97 -17.24 -11.62
N ALA A 122 -0.54 -16.60 -12.69
CA ALA A 122 0.58 -15.67 -12.67
C ALA A 122 0.11 -14.23 -12.41
N VAL A 123 0.90 -13.50 -11.62
CA VAL A 123 0.70 -12.09 -11.27
C VAL A 123 1.93 -11.31 -11.68
N LEU A 124 1.74 -10.20 -12.41
CA LEU A 124 2.85 -9.33 -12.80
C LEU A 124 3.26 -8.40 -11.67
N LEU A 125 4.58 -8.29 -11.47
CA LEU A 125 5.22 -7.31 -10.58
C LEU A 125 6.41 -6.68 -11.27
N HIS A 126 6.79 -5.48 -10.84
CA HIS A 126 8.10 -4.92 -11.20
C HIS A 126 9.18 -5.41 -10.22
N SER A 127 10.41 -5.57 -10.68
CA SER A 127 11.55 -5.85 -9.80
C SER A 127 12.64 -4.78 -9.91
N PRO A 128 13.34 -4.41 -8.81
CA PRO A 128 13.11 -4.92 -7.46
C PRO A 128 11.72 -4.56 -6.94
N THR A 129 11.18 -5.37 -6.02
CA THR A 129 9.83 -5.21 -5.48
C THR A 129 9.81 -5.21 -3.95
N TYR A 130 8.71 -4.74 -3.36
CA TYR A 130 8.51 -4.82 -1.93
C TYR A 130 8.37 -6.28 -1.49
N ILE A 131 9.14 -6.67 -0.46
CA ILE A 131 9.18 -8.05 0.05
C ILE A 131 7.80 -8.54 0.54
N GLY A 132 6.93 -7.64 1.00
CA GLY A 132 5.57 -8.00 1.41
C GLY A 132 4.74 -8.57 0.27
N PHE A 133 4.91 -8.10 -0.96
CA PHE A 133 4.22 -8.69 -2.11
C PHE A 133 4.66 -10.12 -2.37
N THR A 134 5.98 -10.39 -2.31
CA THR A 134 6.50 -11.73 -2.56
C THR A 134 5.98 -12.73 -1.53
N GLY A 135 5.94 -12.33 -0.26
CA GLY A 135 5.36 -13.14 0.80
C GLY A 135 3.85 -13.35 0.62
N CYS A 136 3.10 -12.28 0.41
CA CYS A 136 1.65 -12.33 0.24
C CYS A 136 1.26 -13.20 -0.97
N ILE A 137 1.82 -12.93 -2.15
CA ILE A 137 1.47 -13.62 -3.40
C ILE A 137 1.91 -15.08 -3.35
N GLY A 138 3.16 -15.36 -2.96
CA GLY A 138 3.72 -16.70 -2.93
C GLY A 138 3.07 -17.62 -1.92
N ASN A 139 2.79 -17.14 -0.70
CA ASN A 139 2.18 -17.95 0.37
C ASN A 139 0.74 -18.38 0.03
N TYR A 140 0.04 -17.63 -0.82
CA TYR A 140 -1.30 -17.99 -1.28
C TYR A 140 -1.34 -18.76 -2.60
N GLY A 141 -0.15 -19.19 -3.08
CA GLY A 141 -0.01 -20.12 -4.20
C GLY A 141 -0.08 -19.48 -5.57
N TYR A 142 0.01 -18.16 -5.69
CA TYR A 142 0.13 -17.47 -6.97
C TYR A 142 1.58 -17.47 -7.48
N LYS A 143 1.78 -17.45 -8.78
CA LYS A 143 3.10 -17.35 -9.41
C LYS A 143 3.46 -15.90 -9.64
N MET A 144 4.66 -15.49 -9.24
CA MET A 144 5.16 -14.15 -9.49
C MET A 144 5.93 -14.11 -10.81
N VAL A 145 5.55 -13.19 -11.69
CA VAL A 145 6.27 -12.88 -12.93
C VAL A 145 6.79 -11.45 -12.80
N HIS A 146 8.11 -11.30 -12.87
CA HIS A 146 8.76 -10.01 -12.69
C HIS A 146 9.09 -9.35 -14.02
N SER A 147 8.67 -8.09 -14.20
CA SER A 147 9.19 -7.19 -15.22
C SER A 147 10.26 -6.31 -14.59
N PRO A 148 11.55 -6.53 -14.87
CA PRO A 148 12.62 -5.78 -14.26
C PRO A 148 12.62 -4.31 -14.68
N LEU A 149 12.73 -3.41 -13.70
CA LEU A 149 12.99 -2.01 -13.98
C LEU A 149 14.39 -1.86 -14.56
N LYS A 150 14.57 -0.93 -15.47
CA LYS A 150 15.85 -0.58 -16.09
C LYS A 150 16.24 0.84 -15.72
N LYS A 151 17.53 1.10 -15.57
CA LYS A 151 18.01 2.48 -15.42
C LYS A 151 18.19 3.11 -16.79
N ASP A 152 17.70 4.34 -16.94
CA ASP A 152 17.97 5.16 -18.11
C ASP A 152 19.40 5.77 -18.07
N ALA A 153 19.73 6.63 -19.03
CA ALA A 153 21.05 7.23 -19.15
C ALA A 153 21.41 8.16 -17.95
N GLU A 154 20.40 8.70 -17.28
CA GLU A 154 20.53 9.53 -16.08
C GLU A 154 20.53 8.68 -14.78
N GLY A 155 20.42 7.36 -14.88
CA GLY A 155 20.41 6.45 -13.75
C GLY A 155 19.03 6.33 -13.06
N ILE A 156 17.98 6.86 -13.67
CA ILE A 156 16.61 6.82 -13.16
C ILE A 156 15.98 5.46 -13.51
N TRP A 157 15.35 4.83 -12.52
CA TRP A 157 14.61 3.60 -12.74
C TRP A 157 13.36 3.83 -13.60
N ARG A 158 13.22 3.03 -14.67
CA ARG A 158 12.11 3.09 -15.62
C ARG A 158 11.47 1.73 -15.80
N MET A 159 10.18 1.71 -16.12
CA MET A 159 9.46 0.49 -16.53
C MET A 159 9.84 0.10 -17.95
N ASP A 160 9.90 -1.20 -18.20
CA ASP A 160 10.08 -1.78 -19.54
C ASP A 160 8.72 -2.23 -20.07
N TYR A 161 8.05 -1.35 -20.81
CA TYR A 161 6.68 -1.58 -21.28
C TYR A 161 6.58 -2.73 -22.28
N GLU A 162 7.63 -2.96 -23.08
CA GLU A 162 7.69 -4.09 -24.02
C GLU A 162 7.82 -5.42 -23.26
N ASP A 163 8.67 -5.47 -22.26
CA ASP A 163 8.83 -6.63 -21.39
C ASP A 163 7.54 -6.94 -20.59
N MET A 164 6.86 -5.89 -20.08
CA MET A 164 5.55 -6.03 -19.44
C MET A 164 4.55 -6.71 -20.38
N ASP A 165 4.38 -6.18 -21.60
CA ASP A 165 3.43 -6.70 -22.59
C ASP A 165 3.76 -8.15 -22.97
N ALA A 166 5.03 -8.43 -23.23
CA ALA A 166 5.50 -9.78 -23.58
C ALA A 166 5.20 -10.79 -22.47
N LYS A 167 5.53 -10.46 -21.22
CA LYS A 167 5.30 -11.34 -20.07
C LYS A 167 3.84 -11.56 -19.75
N ILE A 168 3.02 -10.52 -19.87
CA ILE A 168 1.57 -10.66 -19.66
C ILE A 168 1.00 -11.68 -20.68
N LYS A 169 1.38 -11.58 -21.94
CA LYS A 169 0.95 -12.50 -22.99
C LYS A 169 1.49 -13.92 -22.80
N GLU A 170 2.79 -14.04 -22.53
CA GLU A 170 3.48 -15.34 -22.37
C GLU A 170 2.89 -16.15 -21.20
N HIS A 171 2.58 -15.47 -20.08
CA HIS A 171 2.11 -16.13 -18.87
C HIS A 171 0.61 -16.02 -18.66
N HIS A 172 -0.15 -15.48 -19.62
CA HIS A 172 -1.61 -15.27 -19.54
C HIS A 172 -2.04 -14.53 -18.26
N ILE A 173 -1.37 -13.43 -17.95
CA ILE A 173 -1.59 -12.66 -16.73
C ILE A 173 -2.83 -11.80 -16.84
N HIS A 174 -3.71 -11.86 -15.83
CA HIS A 174 -4.91 -11.04 -15.74
C HIS A 174 -4.89 -10.05 -14.57
N VAL A 175 -3.90 -10.16 -13.68
CA VAL A 175 -3.77 -9.25 -12.53
C VAL A 175 -2.32 -8.80 -12.42
N ALA A 176 -2.12 -7.50 -12.25
CA ALA A 176 -0.82 -6.90 -12.02
C ALA A 176 -0.81 -6.10 -10.72
N VAL A 177 0.31 -6.11 -9.99
CA VAL A 177 0.56 -5.23 -8.84
C VAL A 177 1.46 -4.08 -9.29
N PHE A 178 0.95 -2.87 -9.15
CA PHE A 178 1.61 -1.63 -9.49
C PHE A 178 1.89 -0.82 -8.23
N CYS A 179 3.16 -0.68 -7.84
CA CYS A 179 3.57 0.07 -6.66
C CYS A 179 3.82 1.54 -7.03
N ASN A 180 3.04 2.46 -6.46
CA ASN A 180 3.02 3.88 -6.85
C ASN A 180 2.79 4.80 -5.64
N PRO A 181 3.79 5.46 -5.07
CA PRO A 181 5.22 5.43 -5.40
C PRO A 181 5.89 4.08 -5.21
N HIS A 182 6.96 3.83 -5.98
CA HIS A 182 7.57 2.50 -6.05
C HIS A 182 8.60 2.25 -4.94
N ASN A 183 8.32 1.26 -4.12
CA ASN A 183 9.24 0.71 -3.12
C ASN A 183 9.85 -0.62 -3.65
N PRO A 184 11.18 -0.82 -3.65
CA PRO A 184 12.19 -0.08 -2.89
C PRO A 184 12.97 0.99 -3.68
N CYS A 185 12.67 1.24 -4.95
CA CYS A 185 13.47 2.15 -5.78
C CYS A 185 13.26 3.64 -5.46
N GLY A 186 12.28 3.99 -4.62
CA GLY A 186 11.97 5.38 -4.28
C GLY A 186 11.48 6.20 -5.48
N ARG A 187 10.82 5.55 -6.45
CA ARG A 187 10.32 6.25 -7.63
C ARG A 187 8.93 6.82 -7.38
N VAL A 188 8.79 8.11 -7.53
CA VAL A 188 7.51 8.77 -7.81
C VAL A 188 7.35 8.76 -9.33
N TRP A 189 6.42 7.95 -9.84
CA TRP A 189 6.23 7.82 -11.27
C TRP A 189 5.70 9.11 -11.87
N GLU A 190 6.25 9.52 -13.00
CA GLU A 190 5.73 10.63 -13.78
C GLU A 190 4.40 10.21 -14.44
N ARG A 191 3.49 11.17 -14.66
CA ARG A 191 2.18 10.88 -15.23
C ARG A 191 2.25 10.05 -16.51
N TRP A 192 3.15 10.42 -17.43
CA TRP A 192 3.33 9.71 -18.70
C TRP A 192 3.79 8.24 -18.51
N GLU A 193 4.55 7.96 -17.45
CA GLU A 193 4.97 6.58 -17.14
C GLU A 193 3.78 5.73 -16.72
N ILE A 194 2.91 6.30 -15.88
CA ILE A 194 1.68 5.63 -15.46
C ILE A 194 0.74 5.44 -16.64
N GLU A 195 0.57 6.46 -17.50
CA GLU A 195 -0.25 6.38 -18.71
C GLU A 195 0.20 5.22 -19.61
N LYS A 196 1.51 5.11 -19.88
CA LYS A 196 2.06 4.00 -20.66
C LYS A 196 1.87 2.64 -20.04
N ALA A 197 2.06 2.52 -18.72
CA ALA A 197 1.81 1.26 -18.01
C ALA A 197 0.33 0.87 -18.12
N MET A 198 -0.58 1.81 -17.94
CA MET A 198 -2.03 1.56 -18.06
C MET A 198 -2.45 1.18 -19.47
N GLU A 199 -1.78 1.73 -20.52
CA GLU A 199 -2.00 1.29 -21.91
C GLU A 199 -1.62 -0.19 -22.11
N VAL A 200 -0.51 -0.65 -21.52
CA VAL A 200 -0.11 -2.07 -21.57
C VAL A 200 -1.14 -2.93 -20.86
N TYR A 201 -1.56 -2.56 -19.65
CA TYR A 201 -2.58 -3.30 -18.89
C TYR A 201 -3.92 -3.32 -19.62
N LYS A 202 -4.31 -2.21 -20.25
CA LYS A 202 -5.51 -2.12 -21.07
C LYS A 202 -5.45 -3.06 -22.28
N ALA A 203 -4.34 -3.06 -23.00
CA ALA A 203 -4.16 -3.89 -24.21
C ALA A 203 -4.26 -5.39 -23.90
N ASN A 204 -4.02 -5.79 -22.65
CA ASN A 204 -4.02 -7.18 -22.19
C ASN A 204 -5.18 -7.50 -21.22
N ASP A 205 -6.14 -6.61 -21.06
CA ASP A 205 -7.30 -6.77 -20.17
C ASP A 205 -6.95 -7.14 -18.73
N CYS A 206 -5.88 -6.53 -18.19
CA CYS A 206 -5.45 -6.77 -16.81
C CYS A 206 -6.20 -5.89 -15.81
N VAL A 207 -6.59 -6.46 -14.68
CA VAL A 207 -6.93 -5.73 -13.45
C VAL A 207 -5.64 -5.26 -12.80
N VAL A 208 -5.60 -4.02 -12.34
CA VAL A 208 -4.43 -3.42 -11.71
C VAL A 208 -4.68 -3.20 -10.24
N ILE A 209 -3.84 -3.76 -9.38
CA ILE A 209 -3.78 -3.45 -7.95
C ILE A 209 -2.73 -2.35 -7.80
N SER A 210 -3.15 -1.12 -7.53
CA SER A 210 -2.22 0.00 -7.30
C SER A 210 -1.99 0.19 -5.80
N ASP A 211 -0.80 -0.17 -5.34
CA ASP A 211 -0.39 0.13 -3.96
C ASP A 211 0.13 1.56 -3.87
N GLU A 212 -0.67 2.44 -3.30
CA GLU A 212 -0.41 3.88 -3.15
C GLU A 212 -0.16 4.29 -1.69
N ILE A 213 0.28 3.34 -0.85
CA ILE A 213 0.51 3.56 0.59
C ILE A 213 1.53 4.66 0.89
N TRP A 214 2.44 4.96 -0.05
CA TRP A 214 3.48 5.98 0.08
C TRP A 214 3.09 7.34 -0.51
N SER A 215 1.86 7.51 -0.99
CA SER A 215 1.38 8.70 -1.71
C SER A 215 1.56 10.03 -0.98
N ASP A 216 1.59 10.02 0.35
CA ASP A 216 1.72 11.23 1.16
C ASP A 216 3.18 11.61 1.50
N LEU A 217 4.13 10.68 1.33
CA LEU A 217 5.55 10.90 1.67
C LEU A 217 6.37 11.19 0.40
N ILE A 218 6.08 12.33 -0.19
CA ILE A 218 6.70 12.80 -1.43
C ILE A 218 7.67 13.93 -1.11
N LEU A 219 8.89 13.81 -1.65
CA LEU A 219 9.92 14.85 -1.46
C LEU A 219 9.57 16.11 -2.28
N GLU A 220 10.09 17.25 -1.83
CA GLU A 220 9.90 18.53 -2.50
C GLU A 220 10.28 18.48 -3.99
N GLY A 221 9.46 19.09 -4.83
CA GLY A 221 9.63 19.10 -6.28
C GLY A 221 8.98 17.92 -7.02
N TYR A 222 8.40 16.96 -6.30
CA TYR A 222 7.68 15.82 -6.88
C TYR A 222 6.21 15.85 -6.47
N HIS A 223 5.37 15.21 -7.28
CA HIS A 223 3.94 15.07 -7.01
C HIS A 223 3.50 13.64 -7.26
N HIS A 224 2.75 13.10 -6.31
CA HIS A 224 2.07 11.82 -6.53
C HIS A 224 0.95 11.99 -7.57
N THR A 225 0.86 11.04 -8.49
CA THR A 225 -0.25 10.94 -9.45
C THR A 225 -0.97 9.63 -9.18
N PRO A 226 -2.22 9.65 -8.67
CA PRO A 226 -3.00 8.43 -8.50
C PRO A 226 -3.15 7.69 -9.82
N ALA A 227 -2.92 6.39 -9.83
CA ALA A 227 -3.00 5.58 -11.05
C ALA A 227 -4.38 5.67 -11.72
N GLN A 228 -5.43 5.82 -10.92
CA GLN A 228 -6.82 5.97 -11.37
C GLN A 228 -7.11 7.33 -12.05
N SER A 229 -6.20 8.31 -11.93
CA SER A 229 -6.43 9.67 -12.44
C SER A 229 -5.94 9.88 -13.87
N VAL A 230 -5.20 8.94 -14.45
CA VAL A 230 -4.53 9.17 -15.73
C VAL A 230 -5.44 8.96 -16.95
N SER A 231 -6.49 8.14 -16.82
CA SER A 231 -7.51 7.95 -17.84
C SER A 231 -8.78 7.32 -17.28
N GLU A 232 -9.88 7.39 -18.03
CA GLU A 232 -11.13 6.70 -17.67
C GLU A 232 -10.94 5.18 -17.60
N ASP A 233 -10.18 4.61 -18.53
CA ASP A 233 -9.86 3.19 -18.51
C ASP A 233 -9.04 2.79 -17.28
N ALA A 234 -8.00 3.56 -16.93
CA ALA A 234 -7.23 3.36 -15.70
C ALA A 234 -8.11 3.43 -14.46
N ARG A 235 -9.04 4.40 -14.41
CA ARG A 235 -10.03 4.54 -13.33
C ARG A 235 -10.88 3.28 -13.16
N ASN A 236 -11.29 2.67 -14.27
CA ASN A 236 -12.21 1.53 -14.27
C ASN A 236 -11.54 0.18 -14.07
N ARG A 237 -10.24 0.03 -14.35
CA ARG A 237 -9.52 -1.24 -14.17
C ARG A 237 -8.69 -1.34 -12.90
N THR A 238 -8.56 -0.26 -12.13
CA THR A 238 -7.65 -0.19 -10.99
C THR A 238 -8.38 -0.33 -9.67
N VAL A 239 -7.84 -1.18 -8.82
CA VAL A 239 -8.11 -1.27 -7.39
C VAL A 239 -6.97 -0.55 -6.67
N ALA A 240 -7.20 0.68 -6.22
CA ALA A 240 -6.18 1.48 -5.56
C ALA A 240 -6.23 1.26 -4.04
N MET A 241 -5.06 1.06 -3.42
CA MET A 241 -4.90 0.77 -2.01
C MET A 241 -4.17 1.89 -1.30
N TYR A 242 -4.72 2.35 -0.19
CA TYR A 242 -4.18 3.43 0.64
C TYR A 242 -4.23 3.04 2.12
N ALA A 243 -3.35 3.64 2.92
CA ALA A 243 -3.39 3.48 4.37
C ALA A 243 -2.73 4.66 5.09
N PRO A 244 -3.18 5.01 6.29
CA PRO A 244 -2.55 6.03 7.12
C PRO A 244 -1.26 5.52 7.81
N SER A 245 -0.96 4.22 7.68
CA SER A 245 0.10 3.56 8.43
C SER A 245 1.50 4.14 8.18
N LYS A 246 1.81 4.56 6.95
CA LYS A 246 3.09 5.19 6.62
C LYS A 246 3.08 6.68 6.89
N THR A 247 2.01 7.36 6.53
CA THR A 247 1.85 8.81 6.71
C THR A 247 1.92 9.23 8.18
N PHE A 248 1.32 8.45 9.07
CA PHE A 248 1.17 8.80 10.48
C PHE A 248 1.84 7.80 11.45
N ASN A 249 2.68 6.89 10.95
CA ASN A 249 3.33 5.86 11.78
C ASN A 249 2.33 4.99 12.56
N LEU A 250 1.30 4.49 11.89
CA LEU A 250 0.19 3.75 12.50
C LEU A 250 0.13 2.26 12.09
N ALA A 251 1.26 1.69 11.64
CA ALA A 251 1.26 0.31 11.14
C ALA A 251 0.74 -0.72 12.17
N GLY A 252 1.00 -0.49 13.45
CA GLY A 252 0.54 -1.36 14.54
C GLY A 252 -0.97 -1.31 14.81
N LEU A 253 -1.68 -0.30 14.30
CA LEU A 253 -3.14 -0.21 14.41
C LEU A 253 -3.86 -0.93 13.26
N VAL A 254 -3.12 -1.40 12.25
CA VAL A 254 -3.64 -2.01 11.04
C VAL A 254 -4.61 -1.04 10.35
N GLY A 255 -5.32 -1.46 9.33
CA GLY A 255 -6.29 -0.61 8.64
C GLY A 255 -5.72 0.02 7.38
N SER A 256 -6.44 -0.20 6.32
CA SER A 256 -6.25 0.40 5.00
C SER A 256 -7.60 0.49 4.32
N TYR A 257 -7.63 1.15 3.19
CA TYR A 257 -8.84 1.20 2.38
C TYR A 257 -8.49 1.06 0.91
N HIS A 258 -9.45 0.52 0.17
CA HIS A 258 -9.39 0.55 -1.28
C HIS A 258 -10.31 1.63 -1.84
N ILE A 259 -9.98 2.11 -3.03
CA ILE A 259 -10.84 2.91 -3.88
C ILE A 259 -11.08 2.17 -5.18
N ILE A 260 -12.34 1.84 -5.48
CA ILE A 260 -12.74 1.10 -6.68
C ILE A 260 -13.96 1.76 -7.30
N TYR A 261 -13.79 2.44 -8.42
CA TYR A 261 -14.88 3.13 -9.11
C TYR A 261 -15.79 2.18 -9.91
N ASN A 262 -15.20 1.16 -10.53
CA ASN A 262 -15.94 0.15 -11.29
C ASN A 262 -16.75 -0.74 -10.35
N SER A 263 -18.08 -0.70 -10.46
CA SER A 263 -18.97 -1.46 -9.58
C SER A 263 -18.76 -2.97 -9.67
N TYR A 264 -18.49 -3.51 -10.86
CA TYR A 264 -18.21 -4.94 -11.03
C TYR A 264 -16.95 -5.38 -10.27
N LEU A 265 -15.84 -4.62 -10.40
CA LEU A 265 -14.61 -4.91 -9.66
C LEU A 265 -14.86 -4.77 -8.15
N ARG A 266 -15.52 -3.70 -7.73
CA ARG A 266 -15.83 -3.41 -6.34
C ARG A 266 -16.62 -4.54 -5.69
N ASP A 267 -17.74 -4.95 -6.29
CA ASP A 267 -18.61 -5.98 -5.74
C ASP A 267 -17.88 -7.31 -5.59
N ARG A 268 -17.00 -7.65 -6.52
CA ARG A 268 -16.19 -8.88 -6.44
C ARG A 268 -15.11 -8.80 -5.37
N VAL A 269 -14.39 -7.67 -5.26
CA VAL A 269 -13.37 -7.48 -4.20
C VAL A 269 -14.03 -7.48 -2.83
N MET A 270 -15.13 -6.77 -2.65
CA MET A 270 -15.87 -6.75 -1.39
C MET A 270 -16.42 -8.12 -1.02
N ALA A 271 -16.93 -8.90 -2.00
CA ALA A 271 -17.36 -10.27 -1.76
C ALA A 271 -16.21 -11.20 -1.34
N ALA A 272 -15.00 -11.02 -1.90
CA ALA A 272 -13.82 -11.77 -1.49
C ALA A 272 -13.36 -11.36 -0.10
N SER A 273 -13.28 -10.07 0.17
CA SER A 273 -12.90 -9.47 1.45
C SER A 273 -13.84 -9.93 2.58
N SER A 274 -15.15 -9.87 2.38
CA SER A 274 -16.15 -10.28 3.37
C SER A 274 -16.10 -11.76 3.75
N LYS A 275 -15.62 -12.63 2.85
CA LYS A 275 -15.47 -14.07 3.10
C LYS A 275 -14.30 -14.40 4.01
N SER A 276 -13.36 -13.48 4.19
CA SER A 276 -12.16 -13.73 4.96
C SER A 276 -12.37 -13.67 6.47
N HIS A 277 -13.54 -13.41 6.98
CA HIS A 277 -13.95 -13.27 8.39
C HIS A 277 -12.99 -12.46 9.30
N TYR A 278 -11.77 -12.21 8.83
CA TYR A 278 -10.72 -11.46 9.53
C TYR A 278 -10.53 -10.04 8.98
N ASN A 279 -11.21 -9.71 7.90
CA ASN A 279 -11.14 -8.38 7.29
C ASN A 279 -12.21 -7.46 7.90
N ALA A 280 -12.11 -7.27 9.22
CA ALA A 280 -13.02 -6.42 9.97
C ALA A 280 -12.27 -5.20 10.52
N MET A 281 -12.85 -4.02 10.33
CA MET A 281 -12.36 -2.78 10.92
C MET A 281 -12.35 -2.90 12.46
N ASN A 282 -11.31 -2.41 13.11
CA ASN A 282 -11.31 -2.25 14.56
C ASN A 282 -11.90 -0.88 14.95
N VAL A 283 -12.28 -0.75 16.21
CA VAL A 283 -12.98 0.43 16.74
C VAL A 283 -12.05 1.58 17.15
N LEU A 284 -10.72 1.36 17.14
CA LEU A 284 -9.70 2.35 17.49
C LEU A 284 -9.08 3.02 16.28
#